data_869676c13a31294a9a65a96f69309d51
#
_entry.id   869676c13a31294a9a65a96f69309d51
#
_cell.length_a   1.000
_cell.length_b   1.000
_cell.length_c   1.000
_cell.angle_alpha   90.00
_cell.angle_beta   90.00
_cell.angle_gamma   90.00
#
_symmetry.space_group_name_H-M   'P 1'
#
loop_
_entity.id
_entity.type
_entity.pdbx_description
1 polymer ?
#
loop_
_entity_poly.entity_id
_entity_poly.type
_entity_poly.pdbx_seq_one_letter_code
_entity_poly.pdbx_strand_id
1 'polypeptide(L)'
;MRSAQPKVLHKLAGRSMLAHVVAATETIADAKRIIVTGHGAEMVEHAFANAGHVFVQQKEQLGTAHAVQMAVPHVCEQANVLILYGDVPLILSSTIADILNVVTDKSMGLLTINLDKPDGYGRIVRDQDGAIASIIEQKDATADQLGITEVNTGVIALRASQL
;
A
#
# COMPACT_ATOMS: atom_id res chain seq x y z
N MET A 1 -8.34 9.22 -16.76
CA MET A 1 -7.16 9.52 -17.63
C MET A 1 -7.31 8.78 -18.94
N ARG A 2 -7.14 9.44 -20.08
CA ARG A 2 -7.13 8.80 -21.41
C ARG A 2 -5.67 8.57 -21.84
N SER A 3 -4.95 7.70 -21.16
CA SER A 3 -3.58 7.34 -21.50
C SER A 3 -3.46 5.82 -21.62
N ALA A 4 -2.77 5.33 -22.64
CA ALA A 4 -2.43 3.91 -22.79
C ALA A 4 -1.36 3.46 -21.77
N GLN A 5 -0.66 4.41 -21.16
CA GLN A 5 0.39 4.14 -20.18
C GLN A 5 -0.23 3.89 -18.79
N PRO A 6 0.18 2.85 -18.05
CA PRO A 6 -0.21 2.63 -16.68
C PRO A 6 0.03 3.86 -15.79
N LYS A 7 -0.91 4.16 -14.88
CA LYS A 7 -0.85 5.33 -13.99
C LYS A 7 0.50 5.42 -13.26
N VAL A 8 0.99 4.31 -12.76
CA VAL A 8 2.24 4.21 -11.97
C VAL A 8 3.50 4.58 -12.76
N LEU A 9 3.44 4.56 -14.09
CA LEU A 9 4.55 4.96 -14.97
C LEU A 9 4.51 6.44 -15.35
N HIS A 10 3.45 7.20 -15.02
CA HIS A 10 3.46 8.64 -15.24
C HIS A 10 4.52 9.30 -14.36
N LYS A 11 5.19 10.30 -14.95
CA LYS A 11 6.32 10.96 -14.32
C LYS A 11 5.89 12.11 -13.42
N LEU A 12 6.51 12.16 -12.24
CA LEU A 12 6.53 13.29 -11.32
C LEU A 12 7.99 13.70 -11.13
N ALA A 13 8.33 14.95 -11.40
CA ALA A 13 9.70 15.46 -11.31
C ALA A 13 10.73 14.57 -12.08
N GLY A 14 10.37 14.10 -13.28
CA GLY A 14 11.25 13.32 -14.15
C GLY A 14 11.31 11.81 -13.90
N ARG A 15 10.81 11.31 -12.76
CA ARG A 15 10.77 9.88 -12.39
C ARG A 15 9.33 9.37 -12.37
N SER A 16 9.10 8.08 -12.69
CA SER A 16 7.77 7.49 -12.58
C SER A 16 7.28 7.45 -11.12
N MET A 17 5.96 7.49 -10.90
CA MET A 17 5.40 7.40 -9.55
C MET A 17 5.89 6.14 -8.83
N LEU A 18 5.88 4.99 -9.48
CA LEU A 18 6.41 3.75 -8.92
C LEU A 18 7.90 3.85 -8.55
N ALA A 19 8.71 4.54 -9.37
CA ALA A 19 10.13 4.73 -9.06
C ALA A 19 10.36 5.58 -7.80
N HIS A 20 9.47 6.54 -7.50
CA HIS A 20 9.50 7.26 -6.23
C HIS A 20 9.16 6.35 -5.04
N VAL A 21 8.12 5.52 -5.17
CA VAL A 21 7.73 4.57 -4.12
C VAL A 21 8.83 3.56 -3.85
N VAL A 22 9.42 2.98 -4.91
CA VAL A 22 10.56 2.05 -4.78
C VAL A 22 11.73 2.72 -4.07
N ALA A 23 12.09 3.95 -4.48
CA ALA A 23 13.19 4.69 -3.86
C ALA A 23 12.96 4.96 -2.37
N ALA A 24 11.72 5.22 -1.94
CA ALA A 24 11.41 5.40 -0.54
C ALA A 24 11.68 4.15 0.33
N THR A 25 11.73 2.95 -0.31
CA THR A 25 12.05 1.68 0.36
C THR A 25 13.53 1.31 0.33
N GLU A 26 14.40 2.08 -0.33
CA GLU A 26 15.83 1.75 -0.47
C GLU A 26 16.58 1.74 0.86
N THR A 27 16.08 2.46 1.86
CA THR A 27 16.63 2.48 3.22
C THR A 27 16.39 1.19 4.01
N ILE A 28 15.52 0.29 3.53
CA ILE A 28 15.25 -0.99 4.16
C ILE A 28 16.27 -2.00 3.63
N ALA A 29 17.22 -2.40 4.49
CA ALA A 29 18.23 -3.39 4.16
C ALA A 29 17.56 -4.72 3.77
N ASP A 30 18.13 -5.41 2.77
CA ASP A 30 17.71 -6.75 2.31
C ASP A 30 16.23 -6.89 1.95
N ALA A 31 15.56 -5.77 1.66
CA ALA A 31 14.15 -5.78 1.30
C ALA A 31 13.94 -6.43 -0.08
N LYS A 32 13.21 -7.54 -0.11
CA LYS A 32 12.69 -8.12 -1.36
C LYS A 32 11.48 -7.29 -1.81
N ARG A 33 11.53 -6.77 -3.02
CA ARG A 33 10.43 -5.99 -3.60
C ARG A 33 9.64 -6.85 -4.57
N ILE A 34 8.35 -7.00 -4.27
CA ILE A 34 7.39 -7.75 -5.09
C ILE A 34 6.42 -6.72 -5.67
N ILE A 35 6.43 -6.57 -6.98
CA ILE A 35 5.57 -5.61 -7.68
C ILE A 35 4.41 -6.37 -8.30
N VAL A 36 3.22 -6.18 -7.74
CA VAL A 36 2.00 -6.75 -8.30
C VAL A 36 1.50 -5.84 -9.40
N THR A 37 1.40 -6.39 -10.61
CA THR A 37 0.97 -5.67 -11.81
C THR A 37 -0.39 -6.15 -12.29
N GLY A 38 -1.19 -5.24 -12.82
CA GLY A 38 -2.46 -5.53 -13.47
C GLY A 38 -2.40 -5.18 -14.96
N HIS A 39 -3.28 -4.26 -15.38
CA HIS A 39 -3.29 -3.77 -16.76
C HIS A 39 -1.95 -3.08 -17.11
N GLY A 40 -1.39 -3.43 -18.27
CA GLY A 40 -0.11 -2.88 -18.73
C GLY A 40 1.12 -3.44 -18.01
N ALA A 41 1.02 -4.67 -17.46
CA ALA A 41 2.10 -5.36 -16.76
C ALA A 41 3.43 -5.31 -17.50
N GLU A 42 3.45 -5.66 -18.80
CA GLU A 42 4.66 -5.68 -19.64
C GLU A 42 5.40 -4.33 -19.65
N MET A 43 4.67 -3.21 -19.64
CA MET A 43 5.29 -1.87 -19.63
C MET A 43 5.96 -1.60 -18.28
N VAL A 44 5.34 -2.05 -17.17
CA VAL A 44 5.91 -1.88 -15.83
C VAL A 44 7.14 -2.77 -15.67
N GLU A 45 7.06 -4.03 -16.08
CA GLU A 45 8.16 -4.99 -16.03
C GLU A 45 9.35 -4.51 -16.87
N HIS A 46 9.10 -4.02 -18.08
CA HIS A 46 10.15 -3.45 -18.94
C HIS A 46 10.83 -2.24 -18.30
N ALA A 47 10.03 -1.33 -17.69
CA ALA A 47 10.56 -0.12 -17.05
C ALA A 47 11.47 -0.41 -15.84
N PHE A 48 11.35 -1.57 -15.21
CA PHE A 48 12.08 -1.99 -14.02
C PHE A 48 12.88 -3.29 -14.21
N ALA A 49 13.11 -3.74 -15.46
CA ALA A 49 13.71 -5.03 -15.78
C ALA A 49 15.06 -5.30 -15.10
N ASN A 50 15.88 -4.24 -14.89
CA ASN A 50 17.23 -4.35 -14.32
C ASN A 50 17.29 -4.08 -12.81
N ALA A 51 16.12 -3.96 -12.13
CA ALA A 51 16.07 -3.55 -10.72
C ALA A 51 16.03 -4.73 -9.73
N GLY A 52 16.06 -5.98 -10.21
CA GLY A 52 16.04 -7.18 -9.35
C GLY A 52 14.74 -7.39 -8.60
N HIS A 53 13.63 -6.80 -9.06
CA HIS A 53 12.33 -6.97 -8.46
C HIS A 53 11.64 -8.26 -8.91
N VAL A 54 10.76 -8.79 -8.05
CA VAL A 54 9.85 -9.88 -8.43
C VAL A 54 8.57 -9.26 -8.96
N PHE A 55 8.14 -9.67 -10.15
CA PHE A 55 6.87 -9.23 -10.73
C PHE A 55 5.84 -10.35 -10.62
N VAL A 56 4.62 -9.98 -10.22
CA VAL A 56 3.49 -10.90 -10.09
C VAL A 56 2.29 -10.27 -10.79
N GLN A 57 1.74 -10.96 -11.78
CA GLN A 57 0.60 -10.44 -12.51
C GLN A 57 -0.72 -10.82 -11.84
N GLN A 58 -1.52 -9.83 -11.47
CA GLN A 58 -2.91 -9.97 -11.08
C GLN A 58 -3.78 -9.94 -12.35
N LYS A 59 -4.12 -11.12 -12.88
CA LYS A 59 -4.91 -11.23 -14.12
C LYS A 59 -6.32 -10.71 -13.94
N GLU A 60 -6.98 -11.07 -12.83
CA GLU A 60 -8.31 -10.60 -12.46
C GLU A 60 -8.18 -9.55 -11.36
N GLN A 61 -8.63 -8.33 -11.64
CA GLN A 61 -8.46 -7.19 -10.70
C GLN A 61 -9.58 -7.20 -9.65
N LEU A 62 -9.55 -8.15 -8.72
CA LEU A 62 -10.53 -8.34 -7.65
C LEU A 62 -10.23 -7.50 -6.39
N GLY A 63 -9.46 -6.43 -6.52
CA GLY A 63 -9.15 -5.52 -5.43
C GLY A 63 -7.77 -5.76 -4.79
N THR A 64 -7.47 -4.94 -3.76
CA THR A 64 -6.15 -4.89 -3.12
C THR A 64 -5.82 -6.18 -2.36
N ALA A 65 -6.79 -6.75 -1.62
CA ALA A 65 -6.57 -8.00 -0.91
C ALA A 65 -6.17 -9.15 -1.85
N HIS A 66 -6.83 -9.26 -3.01
CA HIS A 66 -6.45 -10.23 -4.03
C HIS A 66 -5.05 -9.97 -4.60
N ALA A 67 -4.67 -8.70 -4.80
CA ALA A 67 -3.31 -8.37 -5.23
C ALA A 67 -2.26 -8.84 -4.21
N VAL A 68 -2.52 -8.66 -2.92
CA VAL A 68 -1.65 -9.15 -1.84
C VAL A 68 -1.58 -10.68 -1.86
N GLN A 69 -2.70 -11.38 -1.99
CA GLN A 69 -2.74 -12.84 -2.09
C GLN A 69 -1.87 -13.39 -3.23
N MET A 70 -1.84 -12.70 -4.38
CA MET A 70 -0.97 -13.08 -5.50
C MET A 70 0.52 -12.97 -5.14
N ALA A 71 0.91 -12.08 -4.22
CA ALA A 71 2.28 -11.90 -3.78
C ALA A 71 2.73 -12.90 -2.70
N VAL A 72 1.79 -13.48 -1.92
CA VAL A 72 2.07 -14.37 -0.78
C VAL A 72 3.07 -15.50 -1.10
N PRO A 73 3.00 -16.21 -2.26
CA PRO A 73 3.95 -17.28 -2.59
C PRO A 73 5.42 -16.82 -2.67
N HIS A 74 5.65 -15.52 -2.78
CA HIS A 74 6.97 -14.90 -2.89
C HIS A 74 7.47 -14.29 -1.58
N VAL A 75 6.65 -14.31 -0.52
CA VAL A 75 6.95 -13.75 0.80
C VAL A 75 7.63 -14.81 1.66
N CYS A 76 8.66 -14.41 2.42
CA CYS A 76 9.27 -15.27 3.44
C CYS A 76 8.38 -15.30 4.69
N GLU A 77 8.13 -16.48 5.27
CA GLU A 77 7.23 -16.66 6.42
C GLU A 77 7.61 -15.82 7.65
N GLN A 78 8.90 -15.55 7.86
CA GLN A 78 9.40 -14.77 9.00
C GLN A 78 9.54 -13.27 8.69
N ALA A 79 9.19 -12.84 7.48
CA ALA A 79 9.37 -11.45 7.07
C ALA A 79 8.34 -10.51 7.71
N ASN A 80 8.74 -9.25 7.89
CA ASN A 80 7.80 -8.14 7.94
C ASN A 80 7.40 -7.79 6.51
N VAL A 81 6.12 -7.65 6.27
CA VAL A 81 5.56 -7.29 4.96
C VAL A 81 5.06 -5.86 5.02
N LEU A 82 5.51 -5.05 4.09
CA LEU A 82 5.02 -3.68 3.90
C LEU A 82 4.25 -3.61 2.58
N ILE A 83 3.00 -3.22 2.63
CA ILE A 83 2.11 -3.05 1.48
C ILE A 83 2.03 -1.57 1.14
N LEU A 84 2.44 -1.22 -0.08
CA LEU A 84 2.45 0.13 -0.61
C LEU A 84 1.68 0.21 -1.93
N TYR A 85 1.12 1.38 -2.22
CA TYR A 85 0.53 1.67 -3.52
C TYR A 85 1.56 2.32 -4.44
N GLY A 86 1.69 1.81 -5.65
CA GLY A 86 2.65 2.31 -6.65
C GLY A 86 2.36 3.71 -7.19
N ASP A 87 1.21 4.29 -6.85
CA ASP A 87 0.76 5.62 -7.23
C ASP A 87 0.71 6.64 -6.08
N VAL A 88 1.40 6.34 -4.97
CA VAL A 88 1.60 7.23 -3.81
C VAL A 88 3.07 7.68 -3.75
N PRO A 89 3.55 8.53 -4.69
CA PRO A 89 4.97 8.80 -4.91
C PRO A 89 5.64 9.66 -3.83
N LEU A 90 4.85 10.26 -2.92
CA LEU A 90 5.37 11.18 -1.90
C LEU A 90 5.49 10.55 -0.52
N ILE A 91 5.36 9.23 -0.41
CA ILE A 91 5.62 8.53 0.85
C ILE A 91 7.08 8.70 1.25
N LEU A 92 7.33 9.03 2.52
CA LEU A 92 8.69 9.25 3.04
C LEU A 92 9.27 7.96 3.63
N SER A 93 10.58 7.78 3.49
CA SER A 93 11.29 6.65 4.12
C SER A 93 11.16 6.64 5.65
N SER A 94 11.07 7.82 6.30
CA SER A 94 10.80 7.93 7.73
C SER A 94 9.43 7.37 8.11
N THR A 95 8.38 7.70 7.34
CA THR A 95 7.03 7.14 7.55
C THR A 95 7.02 5.61 7.39
N ILE A 96 7.79 5.10 6.42
CA ILE A 96 7.95 3.66 6.24
C ILE A 96 8.65 3.02 7.46
N ALA A 97 9.69 3.65 7.97
CA ALA A 97 10.37 3.17 9.17
C ALA A 97 9.43 3.15 10.39
N ASP A 98 8.66 4.22 10.59
CA ASP A 98 7.72 4.34 11.71
C ASP A 98 6.65 3.24 11.67
N ILE A 99 6.07 2.97 10.50
CA ILE A 99 5.03 1.93 10.37
C ILE A 99 5.61 0.52 10.56
N LEU A 100 6.85 0.27 10.15
CA LEU A 100 7.53 -1.01 10.37
C LEU A 100 7.90 -1.23 11.84
N ASN A 101 8.24 -0.17 12.58
CA ASN A 101 8.64 -0.25 13.98
C ASN A 101 7.50 -0.69 14.92
N VAL A 102 6.23 -0.54 14.53
CA VAL A 102 5.09 -0.98 15.36
C VAL A 102 4.67 -2.42 15.11
N VAL A 103 5.30 -3.09 14.12
CA VAL A 103 4.96 -4.47 13.75
C VAL A 103 5.54 -5.46 14.75
N THR A 104 4.68 -6.29 15.33
CA THR A 104 5.03 -7.41 16.19
C THR A 104 4.18 -8.64 15.83
N ASP A 105 4.38 -9.75 16.53
CA ASP A 105 3.52 -10.94 16.34
C ASP A 105 2.04 -10.69 16.74
N LYS A 106 1.76 -9.59 17.44
CA LYS A 106 0.42 -9.24 17.94
C LYS A 106 -0.10 -7.90 17.42
N SER A 107 0.71 -7.15 16.69
CA SER A 107 0.34 -5.84 16.17
C SER A 107 0.76 -5.67 14.72
N MET A 108 -0.05 -4.94 13.99
CA MET A 108 0.23 -4.45 12.64
C MET A 108 0.30 -2.93 12.62
N GLY A 109 1.03 -2.38 11.68
CA GLY A 109 1.05 -0.94 11.40
C GLY A 109 0.02 -0.58 10.34
N LEU A 110 -0.74 0.47 10.57
CA LEU A 110 -1.65 1.07 9.59
C LEU A 110 -1.36 2.56 9.50
N LEU A 111 -1.07 3.04 8.30
CA LEU A 111 -0.94 4.47 8.06
C LEU A 111 -2.31 5.10 7.86
N THR A 112 -2.64 6.07 8.69
CA THR A 112 -3.87 6.87 8.59
C THR A 112 -3.54 8.32 8.28
N ILE A 113 -4.52 9.08 7.81
CA ILE A 113 -4.42 10.53 7.58
C ILE A 113 -5.74 11.20 7.92
N ASN A 114 -5.68 12.41 8.46
CA ASN A 114 -6.86 13.26 8.64
C ASN A 114 -7.09 14.12 7.39
N LEU A 115 -8.29 14.07 6.83
CA LEU A 115 -8.70 14.83 5.67
C LEU A 115 -9.96 15.67 6.01
N ASP A 116 -9.98 16.93 5.61
CA ASP A 116 -11.18 17.79 5.74
C ASP A 116 -12.36 17.26 4.89
N LYS A 117 -12.04 16.62 3.77
CA LYS A 117 -13.01 16.00 2.85
C LYS A 117 -12.62 14.56 2.58
N PRO A 118 -13.04 13.62 3.44
CA PRO A 118 -12.61 12.24 3.39
C PRO A 118 -13.39 11.38 2.37
N ASP A 119 -14.02 11.99 1.37
CA ASP A 119 -14.86 11.30 0.38
C ASP A 119 -14.09 10.20 -0.36
N GLY A 120 -14.70 9.02 -0.44
CA GLY A 120 -14.14 7.87 -1.15
C GLY A 120 -13.16 7.03 -0.31
N TYR A 121 -12.86 7.42 0.93
CA TYR A 121 -11.96 6.66 1.81
C TYR A 121 -12.72 5.87 2.87
N GLY A 122 -12.14 4.76 3.32
CA GLY A 122 -12.57 4.03 4.52
C GLY A 122 -12.28 4.85 5.79
N ARG A 123 -13.26 4.94 6.68
CA ARG A 123 -13.15 5.68 7.95
C ARG A 123 -12.51 4.81 9.03
N ILE A 124 -11.62 5.40 9.81
CA ILE A 124 -11.02 4.75 10.98
C ILE A 124 -11.93 4.98 12.18
N VAL A 125 -12.54 3.93 12.66
CA VAL A 125 -13.33 3.97 13.88
C VAL A 125 -12.45 3.54 15.06
N ARG A 126 -12.37 4.39 16.09
CA ARG A 126 -11.62 4.10 17.31
C ARG A 126 -12.55 3.79 18.45
N ASP A 127 -12.11 2.91 19.34
CA ASP A 127 -12.78 2.64 20.61
C ASP A 127 -12.50 3.72 21.66
N GLN A 128 -13.02 3.50 22.88
CA GLN A 128 -12.88 4.43 24.00
C GLN A 128 -11.43 4.60 24.49
N ASP A 129 -10.59 3.61 24.22
CA ASP A 129 -9.16 3.61 24.57
C ASP A 129 -8.28 4.19 23.45
N GLY A 130 -8.90 4.60 22.32
CA GLY A 130 -8.23 5.16 21.16
C GLY A 130 -7.64 4.11 20.22
N ALA A 131 -7.85 2.81 20.47
CA ALA A 131 -7.42 1.77 19.55
C ALA A 131 -8.34 1.70 18.32
N ILE A 132 -7.81 1.21 17.19
CA ILE A 132 -8.60 1.04 15.97
C ILE A 132 -9.55 -0.14 16.17
N ALA A 133 -10.85 0.16 16.25
CA ALA A 133 -11.90 -0.83 16.39
C ALA A 133 -12.32 -1.42 15.03
N SER A 134 -12.39 -0.57 13.99
CA SER A 134 -12.76 -1.02 12.64
C SER A 134 -12.37 0.00 11.57
N ILE A 135 -12.37 -0.46 10.32
CA ILE A 135 -12.30 0.37 9.12
C ILE A 135 -13.61 0.19 8.39
N ILE A 136 -14.34 1.28 8.15
CA ILE A 136 -15.66 1.25 7.51
C ILE A 136 -15.59 1.98 6.18
N GLU A 137 -15.89 1.29 5.11
CA GLU A 137 -15.95 1.89 3.78
C GLU A 137 -17.07 2.93 3.71
N GLN A 138 -16.88 4.00 2.93
CA GLN A 138 -17.85 5.10 2.83
C GLN A 138 -19.28 4.64 2.53
N LYS A 139 -19.44 3.62 1.67
CA LYS A 139 -20.75 3.10 1.26
C LYS A 139 -21.51 2.38 2.39
N ASP A 140 -20.77 1.91 3.41
CA ASP A 140 -21.29 1.12 4.52
C ASP A 140 -21.34 1.96 5.82
N ALA A 141 -20.87 3.21 5.78
CA ALA A 141 -20.77 4.10 6.93
C ALA A 141 -22.13 4.73 7.28
N THR A 142 -22.42 4.82 8.58
CA THR A 142 -23.54 5.61 9.10
C THR A 142 -23.31 7.12 8.95
N ALA A 143 -24.35 7.93 9.15
CA ALA A 143 -24.22 9.39 9.08
C ALA A 143 -23.15 9.95 10.05
N ASP A 144 -23.08 9.42 11.27
CA ASP A 144 -22.07 9.82 12.26
C ASP A 144 -20.67 9.41 11.84
N GLN A 145 -20.51 8.20 11.28
CA GLN A 145 -19.23 7.69 10.80
C GLN A 145 -18.72 8.44 9.57
N LEU A 146 -19.61 8.95 8.72
CA LEU A 146 -19.23 9.82 7.60
C LEU A 146 -18.55 11.13 8.04
N GLY A 147 -18.85 11.59 9.27
CA GLY A 147 -18.20 12.75 9.88
C GLY A 147 -16.77 12.51 10.36
N ILE A 148 -16.29 11.27 10.41
CA ILE A 148 -14.92 10.94 10.81
C ILE A 148 -13.95 11.41 9.72
N THR A 149 -12.95 12.20 10.12
CA THR A 149 -11.93 12.76 9.22
C THR A 149 -10.71 11.86 9.07
N GLU A 150 -10.45 10.97 10.04
CA GLU A 150 -9.37 10.00 9.97
C GLU A 150 -9.72 8.85 9.02
N VAL A 151 -8.87 8.64 8.02
CA VAL A 151 -9.11 7.67 6.96
C VAL A 151 -7.97 6.69 6.79
N ASN A 152 -8.32 5.52 6.26
CA ASN A 152 -7.41 4.48 5.87
C ASN A 152 -6.68 4.87 4.56
N THR A 153 -5.35 4.91 4.60
CA THR A 153 -4.54 5.11 3.39
C THR A 153 -4.31 3.82 2.60
N GLY A 154 -4.55 2.66 3.23
CA GLY A 154 -4.24 1.34 2.69
C GLY A 154 -2.76 0.95 2.76
N VAL A 155 -1.89 1.81 3.29
CA VAL A 155 -0.49 1.48 3.59
C VAL A 155 -0.45 0.71 4.90
N ILE A 156 0.01 -0.54 4.84
CA ILE A 156 -0.06 -1.50 5.95
C ILE A 156 1.29 -2.20 6.09
N ALA A 157 1.70 -2.42 7.34
CA ALA A 157 2.84 -3.27 7.67
C ALA A 157 2.42 -4.34 8.69
N LEU A 158 2.81 -5.60 8.47
CA LEU A 158 2.40 -6.73 9.30
C LEU A 158 3.43 -7.87 9.20
N ARG A 159 3.34 -8.86 10.09
CA ARG A 159 4.07 -10.12 9.92
C ARG A 159 3.50 -10.92 8.75
N ALA A 160 4.35 -11.65 8.03
CA ALA A 160 3.90 -12.57 6.99
C ALA A 160 2.90 -13.62 7.51
N SER A 161 3.02 -14.03 8.77
CA SER A 161 2.09 -14.94 9.44
C SER A 161 0.68 -14.37 9.67
N GLN A 162 0.49 -13.08 9.45
CA GLN A 162 -0.79 -12.37 9.59
C GLN A 162 -1.47 -12.08 8.23
N LEU A 163 -0.84 -12.51 7.11
CA LEU A 163 -1.36 -12.35 5.74
C LEU A 163 -2.52 -13.35 5.38
#